data_4e7f554ded14cc56abda31179b27508f
#
_entry.id   4e7f554ded14cc56abda31179b27508f
#
_cell.length_a   1.000
_cell.length_b   1.000
_cell.length_c   1.000
_cell.angle_alpha   90.00
_cell.angle_beta   90.00
_cell.angle_gamma   90.00
#
_symmetry.space_group_name_H-M   'P 1'
#
loop_
_entity.id
_entity.type
_entity.pdbx_description
1 polymer ?
#
loop_
_entity_poly.entity_id
_entity_poly.type
_entity_poly.pdbx_seq_one_letter_code
_entity_poly.pdbx_strand_id
1 'polypeptide(L)'
;MEKGVELAFYDFEHRLTGKAQEAAMAQLFLEDEGQQRYDPALLSLADEFCKLHPESPWMPWVSRAVGKNRAFNETAIPADLHFPDVSSAQTIKDVTDLYKGKVIFMDIWATWCGPCRAAFAHIGPLQEYAAANDVVLLYLSIDRPENDEKWRKMAAYYGLKGEHVRVQNAFHQEVYDTFGRQGALSIPRYVIFDKQGRIRFTSATSPEQWDKLKEQLQEADR
;
A
#
# COMPACT_ATOMS: atom_id res chain seq x y z
N MET A 1 18.60 -0.29 -4.07
CA MET A 1 18.23 0.17 -2.71
C MET A 1 18.58 -0.85 -1.62
N GLU A 2 18.61 -2.15 -1.94
CA GLU A 2 18.96 -3.24 -0.99
C GLU A 2 20.36 -3.06 -0.33
N LYS A 3 21.33 -2.59 -1.08
CA LYS A 3 22.71 -2.38 -0.57
C LYS A 3 22.82 -1.33 0.55
N GLY A 4 21.82 -0.51 0.78
CA GLY A 4 21.85 0.56 1.78
C GLY A 4 21.74 0.06 3.22
N VAL A 5 20.85 -0.90 3.48
CA VAL A 5 20.64 -1.47 4.82
C VAL A 5 21.81 -2.35 5.22
N GLU A 6 22.26 -3.23 4.32
CA GLU A 6 23.43 -4.10 4.55
C GLU A 6 24.70 -3.27 4.82
N LEU A 7 24.92 -2.22 4.03
CA LEU A 7 26.06 -1.33 4.22
C LEU A 7 25.98 -0.57 5.55
N ALA A 8 24.80 -0.08 5.92
CA ALA A 8 24.60 0.60 7.20
C ALA A 8 24.84 -0.35 8.38
N PHE A 9 24.34 -1.58 8.30
CA PHE A 9 24.56 -2.60 9.32
C PHE A 9 26.05 -2.92 9.50
N TYR A 10 26.75 -3.15 8.37
CA TYR A 10 28.19 -3.37 8.33
C TYR A 10 28.97 -2.19 8.93
N ASP A 11 28.63 -0.96 8.58
CA ASP A 11 29.27 0.24 9.13
C ASP A 11 29.07 0.35 10.64
N PHE A 12 27.87 0.03 11.16
CA PHE A 12 27.60 0.06 12.59
C PHE A 12 28.38 -1.05 13.31
N GLU A 13 28.47 -2.25 12.73
CA GLU A 13 29.23 -3.36 13.28
C GLU A 13 30.74 -3.02 13.43
N HIS A 14 31.32 -2.34 12.44
CA HIS A 14 32.77 -2.11 12.38
C HIS A 14 33.22 -0.76 12.93
N ARG A 15 32.35 0.24 13.01
CA ARG A 15 32.70 1.60 13.45
C ARG A 15 32.18 1.96 14.81
N LEU A 16 31.21 1.23 15.36
CA LEU A 16 30.65 1.45 16.67
C LEU A 16 30.97 0.28 17.61
N THR A 17 30.87 0.51 18.90
CA THR A 17 31.05 -0.53 19.91
C THR A 17 30.06 -0.42 21.05
N GLY A 18 29.82 -1.52 21.76
CA GLY A 18 28.97 -1.57 22.94
C GLY A 18 27.54 -1.11 22.69
N LYS A 19 26.96 -0.37 23.61
CA LYS A 19 25.56 0.08 23.54
C LYS A 19 25.24 0.96 22.34
N ALA A 20 26.19 1.71 21.81
CA ALA A 20 25.97 2.56 20.64
C ALA A 20 25.83 1.72 19.38
N GLN A 21 26.66 0.68 19.20
CA GLN A 21 26.55 -0.28 18.13
C GLN A 21 25.20 -1.00 18.16
N GLU A 22 24.87 -1.58 19.30
CA GLU A 22 23.63 -2.31 19.56
C GLU A 22 22.39 -1.47 19.21
N ALA A 23 22.32 -0.22 19.71
CA ALA A 23 21.20 0.67 19.46
C ALA A 23 21.10 1.07 17.99
N ALA A 24 22.22 1.36 17.31
CA ALA A 24 22.23 1.74 15.90
C ALA A 24 21.78 0.58 14.99
N MET A 25 22.23 -0.64 15.29
CA MET A 25 21.78 -1.84 14.54
C MET A 25 20.29 -2.13 14.79
N ALA A 26 19.82 -2.06 16.03
CA ALA A 26 18.39 -2.23 16.36
C ALA A 26 17.51 -1.21 15.63
N GLN A 27 17.99 0.05 15.52
CA GLN A 27 17.25 1.14 14.88
C GLN A 27 16.92 0.84 13.40
N LEU A 28 17.77 0.11 12.66
CA LEU A 28 17.50 -0.28 11.27
C LEU A 28 16.20 -1.10 11.16
N PHE A 29 15.98 -2.05 12.07
CA PHE A 29 14.78 -2.88 12.10
C PHE A 29 13.53 -2.06 12.47
N LEU A 30 13.67 -1.15 13.43
CA LEU A 30 12.55 -0.32 13.88
C LEU A 30 12.15 0.72 12.84
N GLU A 31 13.09 1.28 12.12
CA GLU A 31 12.81 2.20 11.01
C GLU A 31 12.15 1.49 9.82
N ASP A 32 12.61 0.29 9.48
CA ASP A 32 12.00 -0.53 8.44
C ASP A 32 10.53 -0.85 8.79
N GLU A 33 10.27 -1.30 10.03
CA GLU A 33 8.92 -1.54 10.53
C GLU A 33 8.07 -0.24 10.52
N GLY A 34 8.59 0.84 11.08
CA GLY A 34 7.88 2.12 11.18
C GLY A 34 7.50 2.70 9.82
N GLN A 35 8.39 2.54 8.84
CA GLN A 35 8.15 2.96 7.46
C GLN A 35 7.51 1.88 6.58
N GLN A 36 7.29 0.66 7.13
CA GLN A 36 6.72 -0.50 6.44
C GLN A 36 7.43 -0.76 5.10
N ARG A 37 8.77 -0.66 5.11
CA ARG A 37 9.61 -0.93 3.93
C ARG A 37 9.69 -2.41 3.64
N TYR A 38 9.76 -3.23 4.71
CA TYR A 38 9.85 -4.67 4.69
C TYR A 38 11.01 -5.18 3.83
N ASP A 39 12.20 -4.56 3.99
CA ASP A 39 13.41 -4.91 3.27
C ASP A 39 13.82 -6.36 3.62
N PRO A 40 13.84 -7.29 2.65
CA PRO A 40 14.15 -8.70 2.91
C PRO A 40 15.57 -8.92 3.43
N ALA A 41 16.52 -8.01 3.16
CA ALA A 41 17.89 -8.11 3.67
C ALA A 41 17.93 -8.11 5.21
N LEU A 42 16.99 -7.44 5.88
CA LEU A 42 16.91 -7.44 7.34
C LEU A 42 16.60 -8.83 7.94
N LEU A 43 16.04 -9.75 7.17
CA LEU A 43 15.77 -11.11 7.68
C LEU A 43 17.07 -11.88 7.96
N SER A 44 18.09 -11.71 7.12
CA SER A 44 19.41 -12.34 7.33
C SER A 44 20.23 -11.59 8.40
N LEU A 45 20.14 -10.26 8.42
CA LEU A 45 20.84 -9.42 9.39
C LEU A 45 20.30 -9.58 10.83
N ALA A 46 19.05 -10.04 10.97
CA ALA A 46 18.47 -10.34 12.28
C ALA A 46 19.21 -11.46 13.02
N ASP A 47 19.59 -12.51 12.30
CA ASP A 47 20.36 -13.62 12.88
C ASP A 47 21.73 -13.16 13.37
N GLU A 48 22.35 -12.22 12.64
CA GLU A 48 23.63 -11.62 13.01
C GLU A 48 23.49 -10.71 14.23
N PHE A 49 22.47 -9.84 14.25
CA PHE A 49 22.16 -9.03 15.42
C PHE A 49 21.97 -9.89 16.68
N CYS A 50 21.21 -10.98 16.59
CA CYS A 50 20.97 -11.90 17.71
C CYS A 50 22.26 -12.57 18.20
N LYS A 51 23.21 -12.89 17.33
CA LYS A 51 24.52 -13.47 17.70
C LYS A 51 25.41 -12.45 18.40
N LEU A 52 25.43 -11.24 17.89
CA LEU A 52 26.27 -10.15 18.44
C LEU A 52 25.73 -9.62 19.78
N HIS A 53 24.41 -9.58 19.92
CA HIS A 53 23.73 -8.96 21.06
C HIS A 53 22.63 -9.85 21.67
N PRO A 54 22.96 -11.06 22.18
CA PRO A 54 21.94 -12.03 22.64
C PRO A 54 21.11 -11.55 23.83
N GLU A 55 21.68 -10.66 24.67
CA GLU A 55 21.02 -10.07 25.86
C GLU A 55 20.51 -8.65 25.61
N SER A 56 20.32 -8.25 24.35
CA SER A 56 19.90 -6.92 23.97
C SER A 56 18.53 -6.54 24.54
N PRO A 57 18.40 -5.39 25.21
CA PRO A 57 17.09 -4.88 25.62
C PRO A 57 16.19 -4.54 24.42
N TRP A 58 16.75 -4.38 23.21
CA TRP A 58 16.01 -4.15 21.98
C TRP A 58 15.43 -5.41 21.37
N MET A 59 15.81 -6.61 21.85
CA MET A 59 15.40 -7.89 21.28
C MET A 59 13.88 -8.02 21.08
N PRO A 60 12.99 -7.64 22.03
CA PRO A 60 11.55 -7.73 21.83
C PRO A 60 11.05 -6.91 20.64
N TRP A 61 11.65 -5.72 20.44
CA TRP A 61 11.28 -4.80 19.37
C TRP A 61 11.82 -5.29 18.02
N VAL A 62 13.08 -5.73 17.96
CA VAL A 62 13.69 -6.30 16.77
C VAL A 62 12.93 -7.54 16.32
N SER A 63 12.62 -8.47 17.26
CA SER A 63 11.85 -9.68 16.94
C SER A 63 10.47 -9.38 16.37
N ARG A 64 9.79 -8.36 16.90
CA ARG A 64 8.50 -7.91 16.36
C ARG A 64 8.64 -7.35 14.95
N ALA A 65 9.63 -6.48 14.72
CA ALA A 65 9.89 -5.89 13.41
C ALA A 65 10.23 -6.97 12.37
N VAL A 66 11.10 -7.90 12.72
CA VAL A 66 11.48 -9.06 11.89
C VAL A 66 10.27 -9.96 11.60
N GLY A 67 9.41 -10.20 12.60
CA GLY A 67 8.18 -10.98 12.41
C GLY A 67 7.24 -10.37 11.38
N LYS A 68 7.04 -9.04 11.41
CA LYS A 68 6.24 -8.32 10.42
C LYS A 68 6.88 -8.33 9.03
N ASN A 69 8.20 -8.10 8.98
CA ASN A 69 8.96 -8.14 7.74
C ASN A 69 8.85 -9.53 7.08
N ARG A 70 9.02 -10.59 7.86
CA ARG A 70 8.86 -11.97 7.39
C ARG A 70 7.45 -12.24 6.88
N ALA A 71 6.42 -11.89 7.66
CA ALA A 71 5.02 -12.05 7.27
C ALA A 71 4.72 -11.37 5.93
N PHE A 72 5.23 -10.16 5.72
CA PHE A 72 5.09 -9.47 4.44
C PHE A 72 5.81 -10.21 3.31
N ASN A 73 7.07 -10.60 3.50
CA ASN A 73 7.88 -11.23 2.45
C ASN A 73 7.40 -12.65 2.09
N GLU A 74 6.79 -13.36 3.03
CA GLU A 74 6.19 -14.69 2.83
C GLU A 74 4.73 -14.63 2.33
N THR A 75 4.12 -13.44 2.24
CA THR A 75 2.74 -13.29 1.76
C THR A 75 2.63 -13.75 0.31
N ALA A 76 1.80 -14.78 0.08
CA ALA A 76 1.39 -15.18 -1.26
C ALA A 76 0.29 -14.26 -1.80
N ILE A 77 0.26 -14.06 -3.10
CA ILE A 77 -0.82 -13.30 -3.75
C ILE A 77 -2.01 -14.24 -3.96
N PRO A 78 -3.17 -13.99 -3.28
CA PRO A 78 -4.35 -14.83 -3.43
C PRO A 78 -4.96 -14.72 -4.83
N ALA A 79 -5.64 -15.78 -5.27
CA ALA A 79 -6.27 -15.83 -6.60
C ALA A 79 -7.48 -14.87 -6.76
N ASP A 80 -8.04 -14.39 -5.65
CA ASP A 80 -9.15 -13.43 -5.60
C ASP A 80 -8.69 -11.96 -5.61
N LEU A 81 -7.39 -11.69 -5.69
CA LEU A 81 -6.85 -10.39 -6.04
C LEU A 81 -6.67 -10.29 -7.55
N HIS A 82 -7.41 -9.39 -8.17
CA HIS A 82 -7.41 -9.25 -9.61
C HIS A 82 -6.49 -8.11 -10.05
N PHE A 83 -5.63 -8.42 -11.02
CA PHE A 83 -4.70 -7.45 -11.63
C PHE A 83 -4.98 -7.42 -13.14
N PRO A 84 -6.02 -6.69 -13.59
CA PRO A 84 -6.38 -6.63 -14.99
C PRO A 84 -5.22 -6.07 -15.83
N ASP A 85 -5.08 -6.57 -17.06
CA ASP A 85 -4.15 -6.00 -18.02
C ASP A 85 -4.69 -4.67 -18.53
N VAL A 86 -4.10 -3.59 -18.06
CA VAL A 86 -4.40 -2.21 -18.48
C VAL A 86 -3.22 -1.55 -19.17
N SER A 87 -2.33 -2.33 -19.76
CA SER A 87 -1.12 -1.84 -20.44
C SER A 87 -1.42 -0.87 -21.59
N SER A 88 -2.59 -0.99 -22.22
CA SER A 88 -3.09 -0.11 -23.27
C SER A 88 -3.90 1.09 -22.75
N ALA A 89 -4.28 1.11 -21.48
CA ALA A 89 -5.08 2.20 -20.91
C ALA A 89 -4.24 3.50 -20.85
N GLN A 90 -4.83 4.57 -21.32
CA GLN A 90 -4.23 5.91 -21.28
C GLN A 90 -5.03 6.88 -20.42
N THR A 91 -6.26 6.48 -20.06
CA THR A 91 -7.21 7.33 -19.34
C THR A 91 -7.90 6.59 -18.20
N ILE A 92 -8.38 7.36 -17.22
CA ILE A 92 -9.27 6.86 -16.16
C ILE A 92 -10.48 6.15 -16.78
N LYS A 93 -11.00 6.72 -17.87
CA LYS A 93 -12.16 6.17 -18.58
C LYS A 93 -11.87 4.78 -19.16
N ASP A 94 -10.69 4.54 -19.70
CA ASP A 94 -10.34 3.22 -20.26
C ASP A 94 -10.41 2.13 -19.18
N VAL A 95 -10.04 2.46 -17.95
CA VAL A 95 -10.11 1.52 -16.83
C VAL A 95 -11.53 1.40 -16.28
N THR A 96 -12.24 2.52 -16.08
CA THR A 96 -13.60 2.48 -15.53
C THR A 96 -14.61 1.86 -16.49
N ASP A 97 -14.39 1.95 -17.80
CA ASP A 97 -15.22 1.31 -18.83
C ASP A 97 -15.21 -0.23 -18.76
N LEU A 98 -14.20 -0.84 -18.13
CA LEU A 98 -14.20 -2.30 -17.87
C LEU A 98 -15.31 -2.70 -16.88
N TYR A 99 -15.82 -1.77 -16.10
CA TYR A 99 -16.80 -2.01 -15.05
C TYR A 99 -18.11 -1.24 -15.27
N LYS A 100 -18.46 -0.94 -16.53
CA LYS A 100 -19.72 -0.27 -16.89
C LYS A 100 -20.94 -0.98 -16.29
N GLY A 101 -21.87 -0.19 -15.80
CA GLY A 101 -23.10 -0.69 -15.17
C GLY A 101 -22.96 -0.91 -13.65
N LYS A 102 -21.74 -0.73 -13.10
CA LYS A 102 -21.48 -0.85 -11.67
C LYS A 102 -21.07 0.48 -11.06
N VAL A 103 -21.36 0.67 -9.78
CA VAL A 103 -20.73 1.72 -8.98
C VAL A 103 -19.29 1.34 -8.73
N ILE A 104 -18.35 2.29 -8.87
CA ILE A 104 -16.93 2.06 -8.63
C ILE A 104 -16.49 2.94 -7.46
N PHE A 105 -15.94 2.34 -6.43
CA PHE A 105 -15.14 3.04 -5.44
C PHE A 105 -13.68 2.91 -5.80
N MET A 106 -13.05 4.03 -6.20
CA MET A 106 -11.63 4.08 -6.54
C MET A 106 -10.84 4.64 -5.37
N ASP A 107 -9.82 3.90 -4.92
CA ASP A 107 -8.82 4.33 -3.94
C ASP A 107 -7.49 4.58 -4.64
N ILE A 108 -7.05 5.85 -4.70
CA ILE A 108 -5.76 6.24 -5.27
C ILE A 108 -4.73 6.24 -4.15
N TRP A 109 -3.73 5.37 -4.28
CA TRP A 109 -2.75 5.10 -3.24
C TRP A 109 -1.35 4.81 -3.79
N ALA A 110 -0.40 4.55 -2.90
CA ALA A 110 0.93 4.05 -3.25
C ALA A 110 1.57 3.29 -2.09
N THR A 111 2.53 2.42 -2.39
CA THR A 111 3.23 1.61 -1.36
C THR A 111 4.01 2.45 -0.35
N TRP A 112 4.47 3.62 -0.73
CA TRP A 112 5.18 4.57 0.13
C TRP A 112 4.25 5.51 0.92
N CYS A 113 2.93 5.47 0.68
CA CYS A 113 1.95 6.33 1.34
C CYS A 113 1.57 5.78 2.72
N GLY A 114 2.14 6.30 3.78
CA GLY A 114 1.84 5.90 5.16
C GLY A 114 0.36 6.05 5.54
N PRO A 115 -0.27 7.22 5.30
CA PRO A 115 -1.69 7.42 5.56
C PRO A 115 -2.61 6.46 4.79
N CYS A 116 -2.25 6.09 3.54
CA CYS A 116 -3.02 5.11 2.76
C CYS A 116 -3.01 3.74 3.45
N ARG A 117 -1.82 3.28 3.88
CA ARG A 117 -1.69 2.00 4.58
C ARG A 117 -2.42 1.98 5.92
N ALA A 118 -2.44 3.10 6.65
CA ALA A 118 -3.20 3.22 7.87
C ALA A 118 -4.73 3.10 7.63
N ALA A 119 -5.23 3.66 6.53
CA ALA A 119 -6.64 3.60 6.17
C ALA A 119 -7.12 2.17 5.85
N PHE A 120 -6.22 1.27 5.42
CA PHE A 120 -6.58 -0.14 5.15
C PHE A 120 -7.06 -0.91 6.38
N ALA A 121 -6.75 -0.45 7.59
CA ALA A 121 -7.31 -1.03 8.81
C ALA A 121 -8.85 -0.88 8.90
N HIS A 122 -9.45 0.02 8.13
CA HIS A 122 -10.87 0.35 8.14
C HIS A 122 -11.64 -0.17 6.91
N ILE A 123 -10.98 -0.96 6.05
CA ILE A 123 -11.54 -1.38 4.75
C ILE A 123 -12.62 -2.47 4.85
N GLY A 124 -12.66 -3.23 5.96
CA GLY A 124 -13.55 -4.40 6.13
C GLY A 124 -15.02 -4.13 5.81
N PRO A 125 -15.67 -3.15 6.45
CA PRO A 125 -17.07 -2.83 6.18
C PRO A 125 -17.35 -2.45 4.72
N LEU A 126 -16.40 -1.75 4.07
CA LEU A 126 -16.52 -1.40 2.66
C LEU A 126 -16.41 -2.64 1.75
N GLN A 127 -15.52 -3.58 2.04
CA GLN A 127 -15.39 -4.82 1.28
C GLN A 127 -16.64 -5.70 1.40
N GLU A 128 -17.21 -5.80 2.61
CA GLU A 128 -18.45 -6.53 2.84
C GLU A 128 -19.64 -5.90 2.08
N TYR A 129 -19.74 -4.57 2.13
CA TYR A 129 -20.77 -3.84 1.40
C TYR A 129 -20.61 -3.99 -0.11
N ALA A 130 -19.40 -3.87 -0.63
CA ALA A 130 -19.10 -3.99 -2.05
C ALA A 130 -19.49 -5.37 -2.59
N ALA A 131 -19.15 -6.43 -1.87
CA ALA A 131 -19.52 -7.79 -2.23
C ALA A 131 -21.04 -8.01 -2.24
N ALA A 132 -21.78 -7.39 -1.32
CA ALA A 132 -23.24 -7.53 -1.20
C ALA A 132 -24.04 -6.68 -2.21
N ASN A 133 -23.45 -5.61 -2.75
CA ASN A 133 -24.14 -4.62 -3.58
C ASN A 133 -23.54 -4.45 -4.99
N ASP A 134 -22.69 -5.38 -5.43
CA ASP A 134 -22.02 -5.37 -6.74
C ASP A 134 -21.24 -4.06 -7.03
N VAL A 135 -20.63 -3.48 -5.99
CA VAL A 135 -19.75 -2.32 -6.09
C VAL A 135 -18.33 -2.80 -6.42
N VAL A 136 -17.69 -2.19 -7.39
CA VAL A 136 -16.29 -2.47 -7.74
C VAL A 136 -15.38 -1.67 -6.80
N LEU A 137 -14.48 -2.35 -6.11
CA LEU A 137 -13.36 -1.73 -5.41
C LEU A 137 -12.16 -1.69 -6.36
N LEU A 138 -11.79 -0.49 -6.79
CA LEU A 138 -10.67 -0.27 -7.70
C LEU A 138 -9.53 0.43 -6.97
N TYR A 139 -8.46 -0.30 -6.71
CA TYR A 139 -7.24 0.22 -6.08
C TYR A 139 -6.27 0.70 -7.16
N LEU A 140 -6.19 2.02 -7.31
CA LEU A 140 -5.35 2.67 -8.33
C LEU A 140 -4.02 3.09 -7.72
N SER A 141 -2.95 2.37 -8.03
CA SER A 141 -1.60 2.70 -7.54
C SER A 141 -0.90 3.69 -8.46
N ILE A 142 -0.29 4.72 -7.85
CA ILE A 142 0.65 5.65 -8.51
C ILE A 142 2.12 5.28 -8.28
N ASP A 143 2.40 4.04 -7.91
CA ASP A 143 3.76 3.54 -7.77
C ASP A 143 4.51 3.51 -9.10
N ARG A 144 5.82 3.67 -9.02
CA ARG A 144 6.71 3.49 -10.17
C ARG A 144 6.83 2.02 -10.58
N PRO A 145 7.19 1.73 -11.85
CA PRO A 145 7.30 0.35 -12.36
C PRO A 145 8.20 -0.56 -11.53
N GLU A 146 9.30 -0.05 -10.99
CA GLU A 146 10.24 -0.80 -10.16
C GLU A 146 9.62 -1.33 -8.84
N ASN A 147 8.48 -0.79 -8.43
CA ASN A 147 7.74 -1.22 -7.24
C ASN A 147 6.61 -2.22 -7.54
N ASP A 148 6.49 -2.75 -8.75
CA ASP A 148 5.36 -3.60 -9.16
C ASP A 148 5.18 -4.83 -8.26
N GLU A 149 6.26 -5.55 -7.98
CA GLU A 149 6.22 -6.72 -7.10
C GLU A 149 5.81 -6.34 -5.67
N LYS A 150 6.41 -5.28 -5.13
CA LYS A 150 6.09 -4.76 -3.80
C LYS A 150 4.64 -4.31 -3.71
N TRP A 151 4.13 -3.63 -4.72
CA TRP A 151 2.74 -3.19 -4.80
C TRP A 151 1.77 -4.37 -4.75
N ARG A 152 1.97 -5.39 -5.58
CA ARG A 152 1.14 -6.61 -5.60
C ARG A 152 1.16 -7.33 -4.26
N LYS A 153 2.34 -7.50 -3.69
CA LYS A 153 2.53 -8.13 -2.39
C LYS A 153 1.88 -7.33 -1.26
N MET A 154 1.94 -6.00 -1.33
CA MET A 154 1.32 -5.11 -0.34
C MET A 154 -0.22 -5.16 -0.41
N ALA A 155 -0.80 -5.24 -1.61
CA ALA A 155 -2.23 -5.45 -1.79
C ALA A 155 -2.69 -6.76 -1.11
N ALA A 156 -1.91 -7.85 -1.29
CA ALA A 156 -2.18 -9.13 -0.66
C ALA A 156 -2.01 -9.07 0.86
N TYR A 157 -0.92 -8.48 1.34
CA TYR A 157 -0.61 -8.36 2.77
C TYR A 157 -1.68 -7.61 3.56
N TYR A 158 -2.27 -6.57 2.98
CA TYR A 158 -3.38 -5.82 3.58
C TYR A 158 -4.76 -6.44 3.28
N GLY A 159 -4.84 -7.51 2.51
CA GLY A 159 -6.10 -8.17 2.16
C GLY A 159 -7.06 -7.27 1.37
N LEU A 160 -6.55 -6.47 0.46
CA LEU A 160 -7.32 -5.53 -0.35
C LEU A 160 -8.07 -6.27 -1.47
N LYS A 161 -9.25 -6.79 -1.17
CA LYS A 161 -10.08 -7.51 -2.16
C LYS A 161 -10.61 -6.55 -3.22
N GLY A 162 -10.42 -6.88 -4.50
CA GLY A 162 -10.90 -6.07 -5.61
C GLY A 162 -9.94 -6.04 -6.79
N GLU A 163 -10.08 -5.00 -7.61
CA GLU A 163 -9.35 -4.79 -8.84
C GLU A 163 -8.15 -3.86 -8.58
N HIS A 164 -6.97 -4.28 -9.01
CA HIS A 164 -5.72 -3.57 -8.77
C HIS A 164 -5.09 -3.10 -10.05
N VAL A 165 -4.96 -1.79 -10.20
CA VAL A 165 -4.37 -1.15 -11.37
C VAL A 165 -3.21 -0.25 -10.93
N ARG A 166 -2.08 -0.33 -11.63
CA ARG A 166 -1.00 0.63 -11.48
C ARG A 166 -0.93 1.53 -12.71
N VAL A 167 -0.97 2.85 -12.46
CA VAL A 167 -0.91 3.84 -13.55
C VAL A 167 0.45 3.82 -14.26
N GLN A 168 0.43 4.08 -15.55
CA GLN A 168 1.63 4.13 -16.39
C GLN A 168 1.52 5.25 -17.42
N ASN A 169 2.65 5.83 -17.80
CA ASN A 169 2.76 6.76 -18.93
C ASN A 169 1.72 7.91 -18.93
N ALA A 170 0.97 8.06 -20.02
CA ALA A 170 -0.05 9.11 -20.17
C ALA A 170 -1.18 9.02 -19.14
N PHE A 171 -1.56 7.79 -18.73
CA PHE A 171 -2.56 7.56 -17.69
C PHE A 171 -2.12 8.15 -16.34
N HIS A 172 -0.85 8.06 -15.99
CA HIS A 172 -0.31 8.70 -14.79
C HIS A 172 -0.52 10.21 -14.81
N GLN A 173 -0.22 10.85 -15.94
CA GLN A 173 -0.40 12.30 -16.09
C GLN A 173 -1.87 12.69 -15.96
N GLU A 174 -2.79 11.96 -16.61
CA GLU A 174 -4.23 12.24 -16.51
C GLU A 174 -4.77 12.14 -15.08
N VAL A 175 -4.32 11.16 -14.30
CA VAL A 175 -4.71 11.04 -12.88
C VAL A 175 -4.27 12.27 -12.08
N TYR A 176 -3.06 12.78 -12.33
CA TYR A 176 -2.56 13.99 -11.68
C TYR A 176 -3.33 15.24 -12.14
N ASP A 177 -3.64 15.35 -13.44
CA ASP A 177 -4.38 16.49 -13.98
C ASP A 177 -5.84 16.51 -13.50
N THR A 178 -6.46 15.33 -13.34
CA THR A 178 -7.86 15.19 -12.92
C THR A 178 -8.05 15.39 -11.43
N PHE A 179 -7.19 14.84 -10.60
CA PHE A 179 -7.37 14.78 -9.14
C PHE A 179 -6.35 15.62 -8.36
N GLY A 180 -5.28 16.07 -9.02
CA GLY A 180 -4.27 16.90 -8.40
C GLY A 180 -4.67 18.38 -8.32
N ARG A 181 -3.93 19.13 -7.52
CA ARG A 181 -3.99 20.58 -7.43
C ARG A 181 -2.59 21.15 -7.54
N GLN A 182 -2.38 22.13 -8.43
CA GLN A 182 -1.07 22.78 -8.63
C GLN A 182 0.07 21.77 -8.88
N GLY A 183 -0.20 20.69 -9.64
CA GLY A 183 0.79 19.67 -9.98
C GLY A 183 1.08 18.66 -8.87
N ALA A 184 0.38 18.70 -7.73
CA ALA A 184 0.51 17.74 -6.65
C ALA A 184 -0.79 16.94 -6.44
N LEU A 185 -0.67 15.63 -6.31
CA LEU A 185 -1.77 14.73 -5.95
C LEU A 185 -1.62 14.30 -4.49
N SER A 186 -2.58 14.72 -3.66
CA SER A 186 -2.66 14.25 -2.27
C SER A 186 -3.33 12.89 -2.21
N ILE A 187 -2.68 11.92 -1.57
CA ILE A 187 -3.20 10.57 -1.34
C ILE A 187 -3.18 10.23 0.17
N PRO A 188 -4.10 9.36 0.68
CA PRO A 188 -5.14 8.65 -0.07
C PRO A 188 -6.17 9.58 -0.70
N ARG A 189 -6.68 9.21 -1.86
CA ARG A 189 -7.74 9.91 -2.54
C ARG A 189 -8.83 8.91 -2.93
N TYR A 190 -10.05 9.16 -2.48
CA TYR A 190 -11.20 8.32 -2.78
C TYR A 190 -12.11 9.00 -3.79
N VAL A 191 -12.51 8.26 -4.82
CA VAL A 191 -13.38 8.74 -5.89
C VAL A 191 -14.52 7.74 -6.09
N ILE A 192 -15.73 8.21 -6.30
CA ILE A 192 -16.87 7.34 -6.60
C ILE A 192 -17.42 7.68 -7.97
N PHE A 193 -17.57 6.65 -8.79
CA PHE A 193 -18.23 6.71 -10.10
C PHE A 193 -19.60 6.02 -10.03
N ASP A 194 -20.57 6.60 -10.75
CA ASP A 194 -21.89 5.98 -10.92
C ASP A 194 -21.86 4.87 -11.98
N LYS A 195 -23.00 4.18 -12.16
CA LYS A 195 -23.19 3.10 -13.13
C LYS A 195 -22.97 3.54 -14.59
N GLN A 196 -23.03 4.84 -14.87
CA GLN A 196 -22.75 5.41 -16.19
C GLN A 196 -21.27 5.76 -16.39
N GLY A 197 -20.42 5.53 -15.37
CA GLY A 197 -19.00 5.86 -15.39
C GLY A 197 -18.72 7.36 -15.16
N ARG A 198 -19.69 8.12 -14.66
CA ARG A 198 -19.51 9.54 -14.33
C ARG A 198 -19.03 9.68 -12.91
N ILE A 199 -18.11 10.61 -12.67
CA ILE A 199 -17.64 10.91 -11.31
C ILE A 199 -18.78 11.58 -10.52
N ARG A 200 -19.21 10.91 -9.44
CA ARG A 200 -20.17 11.47 -8.47
C ARG A 200 -19.47 12.22 -7.35
N PHE A 201 -18.37 11.68 -6.87
CA PHE A 201 -17.58 12.29 -5.80
C PHE A 201 -16.10 12.24 -6.20
N THR A 202 -15.47 13.40 -6.40
CA THR A 202 -14.03 13.54 -6.68
C THR A 202 -13.17 13.47 -5.42
N SER A 203 -13.80 13.55 -4.25
CA SER A 203 -13.19 13.44 -2.92
C SER A 203 -14.21 12.80 -1.99
N ALA A 204 -14.41 11.49 -2.15
CA ALA A 204 -15.30 10.73 -1.30
C ALA A 204 -14.73 10.60 0.13
N THR A 205 -15.60 10.26 1.05
CA THR A 205 -15.24 10.07 2.46
C THR A 205 -14.33 8.85 2.63
N SER A 206 -13.38 8.93 3.58
CA SER A 206 -12.51 7.81 3.94
C SER A 206 -13.31 6.60 4.48
N PRO A 207 -12.87 5.35 4.23
CA PRO A 207 -13.44 4.14 4.85
C PRO A 207 -13.52 4.19 6.38
N GLU A 208 -12.67 4.98 7.04
CA GLU A 208 -12.73 5.23 8.48
C GLU A 208 -14.06 5.86 8.92
N GLN A 209 -14.70 6.65 8.05
CA GLN A 209 -16.00 7.28 8.30
C GLN A 209 -17.10 6.50 7.55
N TRP A 210 -17.24 5.23 7.87
CA TRP A 210 -18.02 4.27 7.11
C TRP A 210 -19.47 4.72 6.82
N ASP A 211 -20.19 5.25 7.81
CA ASP A 211 -21.59 5.62 7.62
C ASP A 211 -21.78 6.66 6.51
N LYS A 212 -20.91 7.68 6.49
CA LYS A 212 -20.94 8.72 5.44
C LYS A 212 -20.52 8.17 4.08
N LEU A 213 -19.51 7.30 4.05
CA LEU A 213 -19.07 6.66 2.80
C LEU A 213 -20.19 5.81 2.22
N LYS A 214 -20.88 5.04 3.06
CA LYS A 214 -22.01 4.22 2.66
C LYS A 214 -23.15 5.05 2.03
N GLU A 215 -23.48 6.20 2.60
CA GLU A 215 -24.47 7.13 2.03
C GLU A 215 -24.06 7.60 0.63
N GLN A 216 -22.77 7.94 0.43
CA GLN A 216 -22.24 8.35 -0.87
C GLN A 216 -22.30 7.22 -1.91
N LEU A 217 -21.99 5.98 -1.52
CA LEU A 217 -22.12 4.82 -2.40
C LEU A 217 -23.58 4.58 -2.82
N GLN A 218 -24.51 4.68 -1.87
CA GLN A 218 -25.95 4.56 -2.14
C GLN A 218 -26.48 5.69 -3.05
N GLU A 219 -25.96 6.90 -2.92
CA GLU A 219 -26.28 8.00 -3.82
C GLU A 219 -25.80 7.76 -5.24
N ALA A 220 -24.60 7.20 -5.40
CA ALA A 220 -24.02 6.88 -6.70
C ALA A 220 -24.71 5.69 -7.41
N ASP A 221 -25.44 4.85 -6.65
CA ASP A 221 -26.17 3.70 -7.17
C ASP A 221 -27.56 4.05 -7.78
N ARG A 222 -28.08 5.25 -7.49
CA ARG A 222 -29.37 5.75 -7.98
C ARG A 222 -29.29 6.27 -9.41
#